data_72b63f3968d0aeb35c7e8537a4235575
#
_entry.id   72b63f3968d0aeb35c7e8537a4235575
#
_cell.length_a   1.000
_cell.length_b   1.000
_cell.length_c   1.000
_cell.angle_alpha   90.00
_cell.angle_beta   90.00
_cell.angle_gamma   90.00
#
_symmetry.space_group_name_H-M   'P 1'
#
loop_
_entity.id
_entity.type
_entity.pdbx_description
1 polymer ?
#
loop_
_entity_poly.entity_id
_entity_poly.type
_entity_poly.pdbx_seq_one_letter_code
_entity_poly.pdbx_strand_id
1 'polypeptide(L)'
;MTARFPSFRLAAIAGLALAVVACSKGGGSEAGANAVINPVLADVVMGQDSAPVTIVEYASLTCPHCRDFWKQEFPRIKAAYIDTGKVKYMLRELPTPPAELAIAASAVARCTGKDHYYDVVDDVYTNYHKMMDSASSASGAVPVLVEIGGRHGLSVDQVAACVRSKAIQDYVSKEIAEKPDFANSTPTVIINGEHVTDTRYDNLVKVIEAKLNPGAAPAPTTEAAGPAPETTPAAAPASTPAAPPAAPPATP
;
A
#
# COMPACT_ATOMS: atom_id res chain seq x y z
N MET A 1 -44.10 -44.25 -71.61
CA MET A 1 -43.77 -42.92 -72.16
C MET A 1 -42.45 -42.47 -71.51
N THR A 2 -41.40 -42.55 -72.30
CA THR A 2 -40.01 -42.35 -71.94
C THR A 2 -39.59 -40.93 -72.14
N ALA A 3 -39.06 -40.24 -71.11
CA ALA A 3 -38.47 -38.97 -71.28
C ALA A 3 -36.98 -39.04 -70.91
N ARG A 4 -36.17 -38.68 -71.88
CA ARG A 4 -34.70 -38.70 -71.85
C ARG A 4 -34.13 -37.45 -71.11
N PHE A 5 -33.10 -37.65 -70.30
CA PHE A 5 -32.25 -36.61 -69.75
C PHE A 5 -31.10 -36.25 -70.70
N PRO A 6 -30.73 -34.99 -70.89
CA PRO A 6 -29.45 -34.67 -71.53
C PRO A 6 -28.42 -34.36 -70.45
N SER A 7 -27.25 -34.94 -70.60
CA SER A 7 -26.02 -34.77 -69.87
C SER A 7 -25.42 -33.36 -70.10
N PHE A 8 -25.19 -32.60 -69.10
CA PHE A 8 -24.33 -31.41 -69.21
C PHE A 8 -22.96 -31.63 -68.53
N ARG A 9 -21.97 -31.37 -69.34
CA ARG A 9 -20.55 -31.62 -69.04
C ARG A 9 -20.01 -30.58 -68.04
N LEU A 10 -19.26 -31.05 -67.06
CA LEU A 10 -18.43 -30.22 -66.16
C LEU A 10 -17.35 -29.47 -66.96
N ALA A 11 -17.29 -28.20 -66.81
CA ALA A 11 -16.10 -27.33 -67.10
C ALA A 11 -15.40 -27.05 -65.83
N ALA A 12 -14.20 -27.57 -65.65
CA ALA A 12 -13.30 -27.23 -64.54
C ALA A 12 -12.68 -25.86 -64.76
N ILE A 13 -12.97 -24.90 -63.84
CA ILE A 13 -12.26 -23.61 -63.79
C ILE A 13 -11.31 -23.69 -62.58
N ALA A 14 -10.01 -23.78 -62.87
CA ALA A 14 -8.94 -23.67 -61.91
C ALA A 14 -8.86 -22.21 -61.45
N GLY A 15 -9.39 -21.89 -60.26
CA GLY A 15 -9.25 -20.62 -59.60
C GLY A 15 -7.98 -20.60 -58.76
N LEU A 16 -7.02 -19.79 -59.17
CA LEU A 16 -5.77 -19.48 -58.49
C LEU A 16 -6.07 -18.73 -57.20
N ALA A 17 -5.99 -19.37 -56.03
CA ALA A 17 -6.15 -18.75 -54.74
C ALA A 17 -4.85 -17.96 -54.42
N LEU A 18 -4.88 -16.62 -54.55
CA LEU A 18 -3.89 -15.74 -53.92
C LEU A 18 -4.07 -15.80 -52.40
N ALA A 19 -3.14 -16.43 -51.71
CA ALA A 19 -3.00 -16.34 -50.29
C ALA A 19 -2.45 -14.94 -49.94
N VAL A 20 -3.34 -14.03 -49.53
CA VAL A 20 -2.96 -12.78 -48.88
C VAL A 20 -2.51 -13.15 -47.48
N VAL A 21 -1.19 -13.25 -47.28
CA VAL A 21 -0.58 -13.26 -45.94
C VAL A 21 -0.77 -11.85 -45.35
N ALA A 22 -1.85 -11.67 -44.64
CA ALA A 22 -2.02 -10.51 -43.77
C ALA A 22 -1.00 -10.65 -42.64
N CYS A 23 0.12 -9.90 -42.72
CA CYS A 23 0.96 -9.63 -41.57
C CYS A 23 0.10 -8.93 -40.51
N SER A 24 -0.39 -9.72 -39.58
CA SER A 24 -0.99 -9.22 -38.35
C SER A 24 0.13 -8.52 -37.57
N LYS A 25 0.27 -7.21 -37.78
CA LYS A 25 1.00 -6.34 -36.85
C LYS A 25 0.39 -6.59 -35.50
N GLY A 26 1.24 -6.99 -34.53
CA GLY A 26 0.85 -7.20 -33.15
C GLY A 26 0.01 -6.02 -32.65
N GLY A 27 -1.27 -6.30 -32.49
CA GLY A 27 -2.18 -5.42 -31.78
C GLY A 27 -1.72 -5.38 -30.33
N GLY A 28 -0.95 -4.37 -29.94
CA GLY A 28 -0.89 -3.97 -28.56
C GLY A 28 -2.33 -3.72 -28.14
N SER A 29 -2.79 -4.43 -27.13
CA SER A 29 -4.10 -4.22 -26.53
C SER A 29 -4.22 -2.76 -26.07
N GLU A 30 -4.84 -1.91 -26.89
CA GLU A 30 -5.40 -0.63 -26.47
C GLU A 30 -6.68 -0.82 -25.61
N ALA A 31 -6.77 -1.91 -24.88
CA ALA A 31 -7.89 -2.23 -24.01
C ALA A 31 -7.70 -1.62 -22.63
N GLY A 32 -7.43 -0.32 -22.51
CA GLY A 32 -7.22 0.29 -21.21
C GLY A 32 -7.54 1.77 -21.09
N ALA A 33 -7.41 2.53 -22.18
CA ALA A 33 -7.48 3.99 -22.09
C ALA A 33 -8.86 4.57 -21.75
N ASN A 34 -9.94 3.79 -21.92
CA ASN A 34 -11.32 4.23 -21.66
C ASN A 34 -12.08 3.32 -20.69
N ALA A 35 -11.42 2.43 -19.96
CA ALA A 35 -12.11 1.63 -18.94
C ALA A 35 -12.62 2.56 -17.85
N VAL A 36 -13.93 2.54 -17.62
CA VAL A 36 -14.57 3.28 -16.53
C VAL A 36 -13.96 2.81 -15.21
N ILE A 37 -13.38 3.73 -14.45
CA ILE A 37 -12.82 3.44 -13.15
C ILE A 37 -13.98 3.27 -12.18
N ASN A 38 -14.00 2.17 -11.48
CA ASN A 38 -14.97 1.91 -10.41
C ASN A 38 -14.21 1.73 -9.09
N PRO A 39 -13.91 2.83 -8.36
CA PRO A 39 -13.12 2.77 -7.15
C PRO A 39 -13.87 2.03 -6.03
N VAL A 40 -13.12 1.34 -5.19
CA VAL A 40 -13.67 0.71 -3.98
C VAL A 40 -13.96 1.79 -2.94
N LEU A 41 -15.25 1.97 -2.62
CA LEU A 41 -15.75 2.94 -1.63
C LEU A 41 -16.33 2.20 -0.40
N ALA A 42 -15.54 1.26 0.12
CA ALA A 42 -15.84 0.46 1.30
C ALA A 42 -14.52 0.04 1.97
N ASP A 43 -14.61 -0.50 3.18
CA ASP A 43 -13.47 -1.16 3.82
C ASP A 43 -12.94 -2.29 2.92
N VAL A 44 -11.64 -2.32 2.73
CA VAL A 44 -10.97 -3.44 2.07
C VAL A 44 -10.43 -4.37 3.14
N VAL A 45 -10.99 -5.57 3.20
CA VAL A 45 -10.61 -6.57 4.21
C VAL A 45 -9.45 -7.40 3.68
N MET A 46 -8.37 -7.53 4.46
CA MET A 46 -7.32 -8.50 4.28
C MET A 46 -7.52 -9.64 5.28
N GLY A 47 -7.48 -10.87 4.82
CA GLY A 47 -7.75 -12.07 5.62
C GLY A 47 -9.17 -12.60 5.43
N GLN A 48 -9.59 -13.49 6.32
CA GLN A 48 -10.90 -14.14 6.24
C GLN A 48 -11.96 -13.28 6.91
N ASP A 49 -13.12 -13.08 6.29
CA ASP A 49 -14.25 -12.34 6.87
C ASP A 49 -14.75 -12.94 8.19
N SER A 50 -14.62 -14.27 8.34
CA SER A 50 -15.00 -15.02 9.53
C SER A 50 -13.96 -14.98 10.66
N ALA A 51 -12.82 -14.28 10.47
CA ALA A 51 -11.77 -14.19 11.48
C ALA A 51 -12.32 -13.60 12.79
N PRO A 52 -12.04 -14.22 13.95
CA PRO A 52 -12.59 -13.80 15.24
C PRO A 52 -12.03 -12.48 15.76
N VAL A 53 -10.83 -12.09 15.28
CA VAL A 53 -10.19 -10.83 15.66
C VAL A 53 -10.16 -9.89 14.48
N THR A 54 -10.52 -8.64 14.71
CA THR A 54 -10.49 -7.55 13.71
C THR A 54 -9.46 -6.51 14.13
N ILE A 55 -8.53 -6.19 13.24
CA ILE A 55 -7.63 -5.05 13.37
C ILE A 55 -8.09 -3.96 12.40
N VAL A 56 -8.32 -2.76 12.92
CA VAL A 56 -8.52 -1.55 12.12
C VAL A 56 -7.35 -0.62 12.38
N GLU A 57 -6.64 -0.23 11.34
CA GLU A 57 -5.59 0.77 11.40
C GLU A 57 -6.06 2.06 10.72
N TYR A 58 -6.12 3.16 11.46
CA TYR A 58 -6.21 4.48 10.85
C TYR A 58 -4.81 4.93 10.47
N ALA A 59 -4.58 5.06 9.17
CA ALA A 59 -3.26 5.28 8.59
C ALA A 59 -3.26 6.36 7.51
N SER A 60 -2.07 6.90 7.25
CA SER A 60 -1.82 7.80 6.13
C SER A 60 -0.68 7.29 5.27
N LEU A 61 -0.85 7.31 3.97
CA LEU A 61 0.19 6.91 3.02
C LEU A 61 1.35 7.93 2.92
N THR A 62 1.22 9.09 3.59
CA THR A 62 2.29 10.07 3.77
C THR A 62 2.89 10.07 5.18
N CYS A 63 2.43 9.19 6.07
CA CYS A 63 2.95 9.12 7.44
C CYS A 63 4.17 8.18 7.52
N PRO A 64 5.33 8.68 8.01
CA PRO A 64 6.53 7.85 8.15
C PRO A 64 6.34 6.71 9.18
N HIS A 65 5.61 6.95 10.27
CA HIS A 65 5.36 5.93 11.28
C HIS A 65 4.42 4.82 10.78
N CYS A 66 3.44 5.14 9.91
CA CYS A 66 2.61 4.13 9.25
C CYS A 66 3.44 3.27 8.30
N ARG A 67 4.36 3.89 7.53
CA ARG A 67 5.31 3.14 6.69
C ARG A 67 6.16 2.20 7.55
N ASP A 68 6.70 2.69 8.67
CA ASP A 68 7.57 1.89 9.54
C ASP A 68 6.78 0.74 10.17
N PHE A 69 5.56 0.97 10.64
CA PHE A 69 4.65 -0.09 11.09
C PHE A 69 4.40 -1.12 9.97
N TRP A 70 4.02 -0.66 8.78
CA TRP A 70 3.76 -1.52 7.62
C TRP A 70 4.95 -2.37 7.21
N LYS A 71 6.17 -1.84 7.29
CA LYS A 71 7.39 -2.55 6.85
C LYS A 71 8.04 -3.41 7.94
N GLN A 72 7.87 -3.08 9.20
CA GLN A 72 8.60 -3.74 10.30
C GLN A 72 7.71 -4.65 11.15
N GLU A 73 6.50 -4.21 11.48
CA GLU A 73 5.62 -4.93 12.41
C GLU A 73 4.54 -5.75 11.68
N PHE A 74 3.89 -5.13 10.69
CA PHE A 74 2.74 -5.70 9.98
C PHE A 74 3.06 -7.04 9.28
N PRO A 75 4.21 -7.27 8.61
CA PRO A 75 4.50 -8.55 7.96
C PRO A 75 4.49 -9.74 8.92
N ARG A 76 4.93 -9.51 10.17
CA ARG A 76 4.93 -10.54 11.22
C ARG A 76 3.50 -10.85 11.68
N ILE A 77 2.67 -9.80 11.85
CA ILE A 77 1.25 -9.95 12.16
C ILE A 77 0.53 -10.66 11.02
N LYS A 78 0.80 -10.25 9.77
CA LYS A 78 0.18 -10.87 8.60
C LYS A 78 0.46 -12.36 8.54
N ALA A 79 1.72 -12.76 8.61
CA ALA A 79 2.12 -14.17 8.52
C ALA A 79 1.58 -15.03 9.67
N ALA A 80 1.58 -14.50 10.91
CA ALA A 80 1.20 -15.26 12.08
C ALA A 80 -0.33 -15.36 12.29
N TYR A 81 -1.08 -14.34 11.86
CA TYR A 81 -2.48 -14.19 12.23
C TYR A 81 -3.44 -13.97 11.05
N ILE A 82 -3.08 -13.14 10.07
CA ILE A 82 -3.99 -12.84 8.95
C ILE A 82 -4.02 -14.01 7.98
N ASP A 83 -2.85 -14.48 7.54
CA ASP A 83 -2.72 -15.59 6.59
C ASP A 83 -3.19 -16.92 7.19
N THR A 84 -3.26 -17.02 8.52
CA THR A 84 -3.80 -18.19 9.24
C THR A 84 -5.30 -18.10 9.55
N GLY A 85 -5.97 -17.02 9.13
CA GLY A 85 -7.40 -16.82 9.33
C GLY A 85 -7.83 -16.45 10.74
N LYS A 86 -6.91 -16.14 11.64
CA LYS A 86 -7.19 -15.74 13.02
C LYS A 86 -7.57 -14.27 13.13
N VAL A 87 -7.04 -13.43 12.24
CA VAL A 87 -7.22 -11.99 12.21
C VAL A 87 -7.68 -11.55 10.82
N LYS A 88 -8.59 -10.59 10.77
CA LYS A 88 -8.83 -9.76 9.59
C LYS A 88 -8.36 -8.34 9.86
N TYR A 89 -7.85 -7.71 8.83
CA TYR A 89 -7.27 -6.38 8.89
C TYR A 89 -7.92 -5.44 7.90
N MET A 90 -8.09 -4.18 8.31
CA MET A 90 -8.58 -3.09 7.46
C MET A 90 -7.74 -1.84 7.72
N LEU A 91 -7.33 -1.17 6.63
CA LEU A 91 -6.74 0.16 6.67
C LEU A 91 -7.84 1.17 6.35
N ARG A 92 -8.01 2.18 7.21
CA ARG A 92 -8.87 3.34 7.00
C ARG A 92 -8.03 4.60 6.87
N GLU A 93 -8.38 5.44 5.92
CA GLU A 93 -7.59 6.62 5.61
C GLU A 93 -7.78 7.71 6.68
N LEU A 94 -6.65 8.14 7.24
CA LEU A 94 -6.54 9.35 8.08
C LEU A 94 -5.39 10.21 7.53
N PRO A 95 -5.64 11.03 6.49
CA PRO A 95 -4.60 11.77 5.80
C PRO A 95 -3.83 12.71 6.73
N THR A 96 -2.50 12.60 6.69
CA THR A 96 -1.56 13.52 7.35
C THR A 96 -0.83 14.38 6.30
N PRO A 97 -0.23 15.51 6.69
CA PRO A 97 0.48 16.35 5.73
C PRO A 97 1.58 15.62 4.93
N PRO A 98 1.67 15.88 3.63
CA PRO A 98 0.74 16.65 2.79
C PRO A 98 -0.53 15.86 2.48
N ALA A 99 -1.67 16.34 3.00
CA ALA A 99 -2.93 15.59 3.01
C ALA A 99 -3.46 15.28 1.60
N GLU A 100 -3.31 16.20 0.65
CA GLU A 100 -3.71 16.00 -0.74
C GLU A 100 -2.93 14.84 -1.38
N LEU A 101 -1.64 14.70 -1.05
CA LEU A 101 -0.83 13.58 -1.53
C LEU A 101 -1.26 12.26 -0.90
N ALA A 102 -1.57 12.28 0.41
CA ALA A 102 -2.10 11.09 1.09
C ALA A 102 -3.41 10.60 0.43
N ILE A 103 -4.34 11.52 0.17
CA ILE A 103 -5.61 11.22 -0.52
C ILE A 103 -5.36 10.74 -1.95
N ALA A 104 -4.44 11.37 -2.69
CA ALA A 104 -4.10 10.96 -4.04
C ALA A 104 -3.50 9.54 -4.10
N ALA A 105 -2.61 9.20 -3.17
CA ALA A 105 -2.04 7.86 -3.08
C ALA A 105 -3.12 6.80 -2.73
N SER A 106 -3.99 7.10 -1.77
CA SER A 106 -5.14 6.25 -1.42
C SER A 106 -6.10 6.09 -2.61
N ALA A 107 -6.31 7.16 -3.40
CA ALA A 107 -7.15 7.10 -4.58
C ALA A 107 -6.61 6.13 -5.63
N VAL A 108 -5.30 6.09 -5.84
CA VAL A 108 -4.67 5.11 -6.75
C VAL A 108 -4.95 3.70 -6.24
N ALA A 109 -4.73 3.43 -4.94
CA ALA A 109 -5.00 2.12 -4.36
C ALA A 109 -6.48 1.71 -4.51
N ARG A 110 -7.43 2.61 -4.22
CA ARG A 110 -8.86 2.33 -4.35
C ARG A 110 -9.30 2.05 -5.79
N CYS A 111 -8.64 2.67 -6.76
CA CYS A 111 -8.95 2.48 -8.18
C CYS A 111 -8.45 1.15 -8.76
N THR A 112 -7.51 0.48 -8.15
CA THR A 112 -7.05 -0.85 -8.58
C THR A 112 -7.99 -1.98 -8.15
N GLY A 113 -9.04 -1.65 -7.39
CA GLY A 113 -9.98 -2.64 -6.89
C GLY A 113 -9.50 -3.34 -5.61
N LYS A 114 -10.40 -4.07 -4.99
CA LYS A 114 -10.14 -4.71 -3.68
C LYS A 114 -8.97 -5.71 -3.71
N ASP A 115 -8.79 -6.38 -4.84
CA ASP A 115 -7.83 -7.48 -4.97
C ASP A 115 -6.38 -6.97 -5.07
N HIS A 116 -6.18 -5.71 -5.49
CA HIS A 116 -4.86 -5.07 -5.62
C HIS A 116 -4.66 -3.87 -4.67
N TYR A 117 -5.65 -3.54 -3.85
CA TYR A 117 -5.58 -2.39 -2.94
C TYR A 117 -4.32 -2.42 -2.06
N TYR A 118 -4.09 -3.54 -1.40
CA TYR A 118 -2.94 -3.68 -0.49
C TYR A 118 -1.61 -3.84 -1.20
N ASP A 119 -1.59 -4.34 -2.43
CA ASP A 119 -0.38 -4.36 -3.27
C ASP A 119 0.06 -2.92 -3.59
N VAL A 120 -0.91 -2.03 -3.87
CA VAL A 120 -0.63 -0.60 -4.09
C VAL A 120 -0.21 0.10 -2.80
N VAL A 121 -0.84 -0.21 -1.66
CA VAL A 121 -0.43 0.31 -0.35
C VAL A 121 1.03 -0.04 -0.05
N ASP A 122 1.42 -1.31 -0.26
CA ASP A 122 2.81 -1.76 -0.10
C ASP A 122 3.77 -1.03 -1.03
N ASP A 123 3.36 -0.84 -2.27
CA ASP A 123 4.16 -0.18 -3.30
C ASP A 123 4.34 1.31 -3.00
N VAL A 124 3.32 2.00 -2.50
CA VAL A 124 3.41 3.39 -2.02
C VAL A 124 4.40 3.49 -0.86
N TYR A 125 4.31 2.63 0.16
CA TYR A 125 5.25 2.64 1.28
C TYR A 125 6.67 2.24 0.85
N THR A 126 6.82 1.36 -0.13
CA THR A 126 8.13 1.02 -0.72
C THR A 126 8.76 2.23 -1.42
N ASN A 127 7.95 3.01 -2.13
CA ASN A 127 8.40 4.20 -2.85
C ASN A 127 8.23 5.50 -2.03
N TYR A 128 8.01 5.39 -0.73
CA TYR A 128 7.68 6.50 0.17
C TYR A 128 8.62 7.70 0.01
N HIS A 129 9.93 7.49 0.11
CA HIS A 129 10.90 8.58 -0.01
C HIS A 129 10.85 9.23 -1.39
N LYS A 130 10.83 8.42 -2.47
CA LYS A 130 10.71 8.93 -3.84
C LYS A 130 9.44 9.78 -4.02
N MET A 131 8.32 9.33 -3.45
CA MET A 131 7.05 10.05 -3.49
C MET A 131 7.10 11.35 -2.69
N MET A 132 7.61 11.31 -1.47
CA MET A 132 7.70 12.50 -0.60
C MET A 132 8.69 13.54 -1.14
N ASP A 133 9.86 13.13 -1.61
CA ASP A 133 10.87 14.01 -2.19
C ASP A 133 10.35 14.70 -3.46
N SER A 134 9.61 13.95 -4.30
CA SER A 134 9.04 14.50 -5.53
C SER A 134 7.88 15.47 -5.27
N ALA A 135 7.22 15.42 -4.11
CA ALA A 135 6.11 16.32 -3.78
C ALA A 135 6.51 17.81 -3.81
N SER A 136 7.78 18.12 -3.55
CA SER A 136 8.33 19.48 -3.59
C SER A 136 8.83 19.91 -5.01
N SER A 137 8.79 19.01 -5.98
CA SER A 137 9.22 19.31 -7.36
C SER A 137 8.11 20.03 -8.15
N ALA A 138 8.47 20.64 -9.28
CA ALA A 138 7.51 21.33 -10.16
C ALA A 138 6.42 20.40 -10.72
N SER A 139 6.73 19.11 -10.91
CA SER A 139 5.76 18.07 -11.34
C SER A 139 5.02 17.41 -10.19
N GLY A 140 5.38 17.72 -8.94
CA GLY A 140 4.82 17.09 -7.76
C GLY A 140 5.06 15.56 -7.72
N ALA A 141 4.28 14.85 -6.93
CA ALA A 141 4.36 13.40 -6.82
C ALA A 141 3.56 12.63 -7.88
N VAL A 142 2.85 13.31 -8.80
CA VAL A 142 2.02 12.67 -9.82
C VAL A 142 2.79 11.66 -10.66
N PRO A 143 4.02 11.91 -11.14
CA PRO A 143 4.77 10.91 -11.90
C PRO A 143 5.03 9.63 -11.13
N VAL A 144 5.27 9.71 -9.82
CA VAL A 144 5.48 8.53 -8.95
C VAL A 144 4.18 7.75 -8.78
N LEU A 145 3.04 8.44 -8.60
CA LEU A 145 1.73 7.79 -8.52
C LEU A 145 1.32 7.14 -9.84
N VAL A 146 1.67 7.75 -10.98
CA VAL A 146 1.46 7.16 -12.32
C VAL A 146 2.30 5.89 -12.49
N GLU A 147 3.55 5.90 -12.06
CA GLU A 147 4.41 4.71 -12.10
C GLU A 147 3.84 3.60 -11.23
N ILE A 148 3.41 3.91 -10.00
CA ILE A 148 2.79 2.93 -9.09
C ILE A 148 1.50 2.39 -9.72
N GLY A 149 0.56 3.25 -10.10
CA GLY A 149 -0.70 2.84 -10.71
C GLY A 149 -0.50 1.99 -11.97
N GLY A 150 0.51 2.34 -12.78
CA GLY A 150 0.87 1.61 -14.00
C GLY A 150 1.32 0.17 -13.73
N ARG A 151 2.08 -0.06 -12.66
CA ARG A 151 2.45 -1.43 -12.23
C ARG A 151 1.23 -2.29 -11.85
N HIS A 152 0.16 -1.64 -11.43
CA HIS A 152 -1.10 -2.28 -11.04
C HIS A 152 -2.23 -2.10 -12.08
N GLY A 153 -1.87 -1.87 -13.35
CA GLY A 153 -2.78 -1.91 -14.49
C GLY A 153 -3.56 -0.63 -14.80
N LEU A 154 -3.28 0.49 -14.12
CA LEU A 154 -3.91 1.76 -14.43
C LEU A 154 -3.13 2.53 -15.50
N SER A 155 -3.84 3.09 -16.48
CA SER A 155 -3.25 4.05 -17.42
C SER A 155 -3.01 5.42 -16.74
N VAL A 156 -2.22 6.28 -17.38
CA VAL A 156 -1.97 7.66 -16.91
C VAL A 156 -3.29 8.42 -16.70
N ASP A 157 -4.21 8.32 -17.67
CA ASP A 157 -5.51 8.99 -17.61
C ASP A 157 -6.39 8.43 -16.48
N GLN A 158 -6.32 7.12 -16.23
CA GLN A 158 -7.02 6.50 -15.12
C GLN A 158 -6.46 6.97 -13.77
N VAL A 159 -5.15 7.00 -13.59
CA VAL A 159 -4.53 7.56 -12.37
C VAL A 159 -4.97 9.01 -12.16
N ALA A 160 -4.92 9.82 -13.22
CA ALA A 160 -5.35 11.20 -13.14
C ALA A 160 -6.86 11.36 -12.81
N ALA A 161 -7.70 10.47 -13.30
CA ALA A 161 -9.13 10.45 -12.97
C ALA A 161 -9.36 9.99 -11.52
N CYS A 162 -8.61 8.98 -11.03
CA CYS A 162 -8.67 8.52 -9.64
C CYS A 162 -8.34 9.64 -8.66
N VAL A 163 -7.21 10.31 -8.87
CA VAL A 163 -6.75 11.42 -8.00
C VAL A 163 -7.78 12.56 -7.94
N ARG A 164 -8.50 12.81 -9.03
CA ARG A 164 -9.57 13.82 -9.09
C ARG A 164 -10.96 13.31 -8.67
N SER A 165 -11.08 12.04 -8.32
CA SER A 165 -12.37 11.43 -8.01
C SER A 165 -13.01 12.04 -6.77
N LYS A 166 -14.11 12.78 -6.98
CA LYS A 166 -14.90 13.32 -5.87
C LYS A 166 -15.48 12.21 -4.98
N ALA A 167 -15.87 11.09 -5.56
CA ALA A 167 -16.42 9.96 -4.81
C ALA A 167 -15.41 9.40 -3.79
N ILE A 168 -14.12 9.33 -4.15
CA ILE A 168 -13.06 8.91 -3.22
C ILE A 168 -12.83 9.98 -2.15
N GLN A 169 -12.79 11.26 -2.53
CA GLN A 169 -12.62 12.36 -1.57
C GLN A 169 -13.78 12.40 -0.56
N ASP A 170 -15.02 12.22 -1.02
CA ASP A 170 -16.20 12.15 -0.15
C ASP A 170 -16.13 10.92 0.78
N TYR A 171 -15.69 9.77 0.26
CA TYR A 171 -15.50 8.56 1.04
C TYR A 171 -14.46 8.77 2.16
N VAL A 172 -13.28 9.29 1.84
CA VAL A 172 -12.23 9.60 2.84
C VAL A 172 -12.71 10.63 3.86
N SER A 173 -13.43 11.65 3.40
CA SER A 173 -14.01 12.67 4.30
C SER A 173 -15.03 12.05 5.27
N LYS A 174 -15.81 11.08 4.81
CA LYS A 174 -16.73 10.31 5.66
C LYS A 174 -15.98 9.47 6.69
N GLU A 175 -14.94 8.74 6.29
CA GLU A 175 -14.11 7.97 7.23
C GLU A 175 -13.51 8.86 8.34
N ILE A 176 -13.03 10.06 7.96
CA ILE A 176 -12.51 11.04 8.93
C ILE A 176 -13.63 11.52 9.89
N ALA A 177 -14.83 11.74 9.39
CA ALA A 177 -15.96 12.19 10.20
C ALA A 177 -16.48 11.10 11.17
N GLU A 178 -16.38 9.85 10.77
CA GLU A 178 -16.88 8.69 11.52
C GLU A 178 -15.80 8.02 12.41
N LYS A 179 -14.55 8.48 12.34
CA LYS A 179 -13.48 7.93 13.17
C LYS A 179 -13.74 8.13 14.67
N PRO A 180 -13.26 7.24 15.54
CA PRO A 180 -13.32 7.47 16.99
C PRO A 180 -12.54 8.73 17.39
N ASP A 181 -13.02 9.42 18.42
CA ASP A 181 -12.41 10.68 18.91
C ASP A 181 -10.93 10.54 19.29
N PHE A 182 -10.53 9.35 19.75
CA PHE A 182 -9.14 9.08 20.10
C PHE A 182 -8.22 8.84 18.89
N ALA A 183 -8.78 8.60 17.68
CA ALA A 183 -8.00 8.41 16.45
C ALA A 183 -7.57 9.78 15.88
N ASN A 184 -6.62 10.44 16.57
CA ASN A 184 -6.12 11.79 16.25
C ASN A 184 -4.71 11.79 15.67
N SER A 185 -4.07 10.63 15.59
CA SER A 185 -2.71 10.41 15.07
C SER A 185 -2.65 9.13 14.26
N THR A 186 -1.58 8.97 13.50
CA THR A 186 -1.34 7.79 12.68
C THR A 186 0.03 7.18 12.97
N PRO A 187 0.14 5.84 13.02
CA PRO A 187 -0.97 4.89 12.99
C PRO A 187 -1.77 4.90 14.30
N THR A 188 -3.11 4.75 14.20
CA THR A 188 -3.95 4.38 15.34
C THR A 188 -4.49 2.98 15.09
N VAL A 189 -4.12 2.03 15.94
CA VAL A 189 -4.50 0.61 15.82
C VAL A 189 -5.60 0.27 16.83
N ILE A 190 -6.66 -0.35 16.33
CA ILE A 190 -7.81 -0.82 17.11
C ILE A 190 -7.97 -2.32 16.91
N ILE A 191 -8.01 -3.09 18.00
CA ILE A 191 -8.20 -4.55 17.97
C ILE A 191 -9.50 -4.89 18.67
N ASN A 192 -10.49 -5.40 17.95
CA ASN A 192 -11.85 -5.68 18.46
C ASN A 192 -12.41 -4.51 19.29
N GLY A 193 -12.27 -3.28 18.82
CA GLY A 193 -12.77 -2.05 19.45
C GLY A 193 -11.85 -1.48 20.55
N GLU A 194 -10.77 -2.15 20.92
CA GLU A 194 -9.79 -1.66 21.90
C GLU A 194 -8.68 -0.87 21.19
N HIS A 195 -8.43 0.36 21.64
CA HIS A 195 -7.32 1.19 21.16
C HIS A 195 -6.00 0.66 21.72
N VAL A 196 -5.07 0.28 20.83
CA VAL A 196 -3.75 -0.22 21.20
C VAL A 196 -2.70 0.87 20.92
N THR A 197 -2.15 1.44 21.98
CA THR A 197 -1.21 2.58 21.88
C THR A 197 0.22 2.17 21.55
N ASP A 198 0.64 0.97 21.95
CA ASP A 198 1.93 0.39 21.60
C ASP A 198 1.76 -0.59 20.42
N THR A 199 2.12 -0.13 19.23
CA THR A 199 1.94 -0.86 17.98
C THR A 199 3.09 -1.81 17.62
N ARG A 200 4.06 -2.01 18.54
CA ARG A 200 5.10 -3.01 18.35
C ARG A 200 4.53 -4.41 18.35
N TYR A 201 5.12 -5.27 17.56
CA TYR A 201 4.67 -6.65 17.36
C TYR A 201 4.37 -7.40 18.66
N ASP A 202 5.31 -7.38 19.61
CA ASP A 202 5.17 -8.17 20.84
C ASP A 202 3.99 -7.71 21.68
N ASN A 203 3.62 -6.43 21.64
CA ASN A 203 2.43 -5.93 22.32
C ASN A 203 1.14 -6.27 21.56
N LEU A 204 1.16 -6.09 20.23
CA LEU A 204 0.02 -6.47 19.38
C LEU A 204 -0.31 -7.96 19.54
N VAL A 205 0.70 -8.83 19.58
CA VAL A 205 0.51 -10.27 19.82
C VAL A 205 -0.18 -10.53 21.15
N LYS A 206 0.22 -9.87 22.24
CA LYS A 206 -0.44 -10.04 23.54
C LYS A 206 -1.92 -9.70 23.47
N VAL A 207 -2.27 -8.58 22.82
CA VAL A 207 -3.67 -8.17 22.68
C VAL A 207 -4.44 -9.13 21.77
N ILE A 208 -3.87 -9.53 20.63
CA ILE A 208 -4.50 -10.50 19.72
C ILE A 208 -4.75 -11.81 20.41
N GLU A 209 -3.75 -12.39 21.10
CA GLU A 209 -3.89 -13.68 21.82
C GLU A 209 -4.92 -13.59 22.94
N ALA A 210 -5.01 -12.48 23.67
CA ALA A 210 -6.04 -12.26 24.67
C ALA A 210 -7.45 -12.24 24.06
N LYS A 211 -7.61 -11.70 22.83
CA LYS A 211 -8.90 -11.71 22.11
C LYS A 211 -9.23 -13.07 21.51
N LEU A 212 -8.23 -13.84 21.12
CA LEU A 212 -8.41 -15.21 20.61
C LEU A 212 -8.78 -16.19 21.73
N ASN A 213 -8.29 -15.95 22.96
CA ASN A 213 -8.44 -16.85 24.12
C ASN A 213 -9.02 -16.09 25.32
N PRO A 214 -10.29 -15.65 25.26
CA PRO A 214 -10.92 -14.85 26.32
C PRO A 214 -11.17 -15.63 27.59
N GLY A 215 -10.19 -16.07 28.29
CA GLY A 215 -10.28 -16.94 29.51
C GLY A 215 -8.92 -17.52 29.87
N ALA A 216 -7.94 -17.38 29.01
CA ALA A 216 -6.56 -17.71 29.35
C ALA A 216 -5.99 -16.60 30.24
N ALA A 217 -5.44 -16.97 31.41
CA ALA A 217 -4.63 -16.02 32.18
C ALA A 217 -3.51 -15.48 31.30
N PRO A 218 -3.15 -14.17 31.38
CA PRO A 218 -2.06 -13.62 30.59
C PRO A 218 -0.80 -14.46 30.82
N ALA A 219 -0.20 -14.91 29.72
CA ALA A 219 1.06 -15.67 29.81
C ALA A 219 2.09 -14.83 30.59
N PRO A 220 2.86 -15.44 31.51
CA PRO A 220 3.88 -14.72 32.23
C PRO A 220 4.81 -14.06 31.23
N THR A 221 4.94 -12.76 31.30
CA THR A 221 5.95 -12.00 30.56
C THR A 221 7.30 -12.56 30.95
N THR A 222 7.91 -13.36 30.09
CA THR A 222 9.34 -13.56 30.13
C THR A 222 9.94 -12.19 29.80
N GLU A 223 10.18 -11.44 30.86
CA GLU A 223 11.04 -10.25 30.80
C GLU A 223 12.34 -10.75 30.20
N ALA A 224 12.60 -10.36 28.95
CA ALA A 224 13.88 -10.62 28.31
C ALA A 224 14.92 -10.01 29.25
N ALA A 225 15.74 -10.89 29.84
CA ALA A 225 16.86 -10.47 30.68
C ALA A 225 17.58 -9.36 29.96
N GLY A 226 17.54 -8.17 30.55
CA GLY A 226 18.28 -7.02 30.06
C GLY A 226 19.76 -7.42 29.86
N PRO A 227 20.44 -6.80 28.91
CA PRO A 227 21.86 -7.04 28.70
C PRO A 227 22.58 -6.89 30.03
N ALA A 228 23.42 -7.88 30.35
CA ALA A 228 24.27 -7.88 31.53
C ALA A 228 24.99 -6.51 31.62
N PRO A 229 25.19 -5.96 32.84
CA PRO A 229 25.87 -4.69 32.98
C PRO A 229 27.27 -4.82 32.37
N GLU A 230 27.49 -4.04 31.31
CA GLU A 230 28.82 -3.86 30.72
C GLU A 230 29.75 -3.33 31.84
N THR A 231 30.75 -4.11 32.16
CA THR A 231 31.83 -3.67 33.04
C THR A 231 32.54 -2.48 32.40
N THR A 232 32.31 -1.30 32.93
CA THR A 232 32.98 -0.08 32.51
C THR A 232 34.52 -0.28 32.61
N PRO A 233 35.29 -0.11 31.53
CA PRO A 233 36.73 -0.02 31.65
C PRO A 233 37.11 1.26 32.40
N ALA A 234 38.03 1.15 33.34
CA ALA A 234 38.56 2.24 34.14
C ALA A 234 39.01 3.42 33.27
N ALA A 235 38.56 4.63 33.63
CA ALA A 235 38.91 5.86 32.97
C ALA A 235 40.41 6.08 32.90
N ALA A 236 40.93 6.28 31.68
CA ALA A 236 42.27 6.80 31.46
C ALA A 236 42.35 8.28 31.89
N PRO A 237 43.49 8.78 32.39
CA PRO A 237 43.59 10.14 32.90
C PRO A 237 43.48 11.17 31.78
N ALA A 238 42.70 12.21 32.06
CA ALA A 238 42.42 13.34 31.18
C ALA A 238 43.72 14.04 30.73
N SER A 239 43.95 14.13 29.46
CA SER A 239 44.94 14.99 28.83
C SER A 239 44.43 16.43 28.84
N THR A 240 45.26 17.34 29.37
CA THR A 240 45.10 18.77 29.46
C THR A 240 44.85 19.42 28.08
N PRO A 241 43.86 20.31 27.90
CA PRO A 241 43.67 21.01 26.64
C PRO A 241 44.84 21.99 26.37
N ALA A 242 45.41 21.92 25.17
CA ALA A 242 46.37 22.88 24.67
C ALA A 242 45.71 24.26 24.45
N ALA A 243 46.40 25.32 24.82
CA ALA A 243 45.97 26.70 24.64
C ALA A 243 45.84 27.11 23.17
N PRO A 244 44.88 27.98 22.82
CA PRO A 244 44.70 28.45 21.44
C PRO A 244 45.90 29.33 20.99
N PRO A 245 46.26 29.27 19.66
CA PRO A 245 47.33 30.12 19.13
C PRO A 245 46.91 31.62 19.11
N ALA A 246 47.88 32.48 19.41
CA ALA A 246 47.74 33.93 19.44
C ALA A 246 47.41 34.50 18.06
N ALA A 247 46.54 35.55 18.03
CA ALA A 247 46.18 36.27 16.81
C ALA A 247 47.37 37.06 16.23
N PRO A 248 47.51 37.18 14.90
CA PRO A 248 48.55 37.97 14.24
C PRO A 248 48.34 39.50 14.48
N PRO A 249 49.40 40.30 14.49
CA PRO A 249 49.33 41.73 14.73
C PRO A 249 48.75 42.47 13.49
N ALA A 250 47.93 43.50 13.80
CA ALA A 250 47.43 44.42 12.78
C ALA A 250 48.58 45.25 12.20
N THR A 251 48.65 45.33 10.88
CA THR A 251 49.56 46.20 10.16
C THR A 251 48.94 47.58 9.93
N PRO A 252 49.77 48.66 9.91
CA PRO A 252 49.29 50.06 9.87
C PRO A 252 48.68 50.48 8.51
#